data_d1d0db9beb7a357f00d818cc4cccf6de
#
_entry.id   d1d0db9beb7a357f00d818cc4cccf6de
#
_cell.length_a   1.000
_cell.length_b   1.000
_cell.length_c   1.000
_cell.angle_alpha   90.00
_cell.angle_beta   90.00
_cell.angle_gamma   90.00
#
_symmetry.space_group_name_H-M   'P 1'
#
loop_
_entity.id
_entity.type
_entity.pdbx_description
1 polymer ?
#
loop_
_entity_poly.entity_id
_entity_poly.type
_entity_poly.pdbx_seq_one_letter_code
_entity_poly.pdbx_strand_id
1 'polypeptide(L)'
;GNTRQQILDMLGAQDMDTLRENVSSLWESNYADTPALKSVLANSLWLDGEETYNDTTLQRLAEQYYASTFRGTPGSEEMNQALRTWTDDNTGGLLKEYTENMAIAPETVFELVSTIYYKAMWRENFWEVNTEKETFHGAAGDTTVDMMKKTEWMDVYQGEHFRAVSLSLQDSGSMYFLLPDENTDVNELVSDPDLMKVIRRDESSDNWYSPM
;
A
#
# COMPACT_ATOMS: atom_id res chain seq x y z
N GLY A 1 -7.77 14.22 -26.30
CA GLY A 1 -9.19 13.85 -26.43
C GLY A 1 -9.92 13.99 -25.11
N ASN A 2 -11.22 13.88 -25.09
CA ASN A 2 -12.08 14.13 -23.91
C ASN A 2 -11.72 13.22 -22.72
N THR A 3 -11.41 11.95 -22.97
CA THR A 3 -11.00 10.97 -21.94
C THR A 3 -9.74 11.41 -21.19
N ARG A 4 -8.74 11.96 -21.91
CA ARG A 4 -7.53 12.48 -21.26
C ARG A 4 -7.87 13.59 -20.26
N GLN A 5 -8.73 14.54 -20.67
CA GLN A 5 -9.12 15.65 -19.79
C GLN A 5 -9.88 15.14 -18.56
N GLN A 6 -10.79 14.19 -18.74
CA GLN A 6 -11.51 13.57 -17.63
C GLN A 6 -10.58 12.90 -16.62
N ILE A 7 -9.51 12.23 -17.09
CA ILE A 7 -8.51 11.62 -16.20
C ILE A 7 -7.70 12.69 -15.46
N LEU A 8 -7.26 13.76 -16.16
CA LEU A 8 -6.53 14.85 -15.52
C LEU A 8 -7.40 15.55 -14.45
N ASP A 9 -8.65 15.81 -14.76
CA ASP A 9 -9.61 16.44 -13.83
C ASP A 9 -9.82 15.56 -12.59
N MET A 10 -9.97 14.25 -12.77
CA MET A 10 -10.12 13.28 -11.69
C MET A 10 -8.87 13.21 -10.78
N LEU A 11 -7.68 13.35 -11.37
CA LEU A 11 -6.40 13.34 -10.66
C LEU A 11 -5.98 14.71 -10.13
N GLY A 12 -6.79 15.76 -10.35
CA GLY A 12 -6.50 17.13 -9.93
C GLY A 12 -5.28 17.76 -10.62
N ALA A 13 -4.90 17.25 -11.80
CA ALA A 13 -3.77 17.73 -12.57
C ALA A 13 -4.24 18.68 -13.69
N GLN A 14 -3.55 19.82 -13.85
CA GLN A 14 -3.88 20.79 -14.89
C GLN A 14 -3.54 20.28 -16.30
N ASP A 15 -2.42 19.58 -16.41
CA ASP A 15 -1.92 19.02 -17.65
C ASP A 15 -1.05 17.77 -17.40
N MET A 16 -0.55 17.18 -18.48
CA MET A 16 0.27 15.96 -18.41
C MET A 16 1.65 16.20 -17.78
N ASP A 17 2.19 17.40 -17.88
CA ASP A 17 3.50 17.69 -17.32
C ASP A 17 3.41 17.84 -15.81
N THR A 18 2.41 18.57 -15.31
CA THR A 18 2.06 18.63 -13.89
C THR A 18 1.77 17.24 -13.31
N LEU A 19 1.03 16.40 -14.04
CA LEU A 19 0.76 15.03 -13.59
C LEU A 19 2.05 14.22 -13.43
N ARG A 20 2.98 14.32 -14.38
CA ARG A 20 4.27 13.60 -14.33
C ARG A 20 5.14 14.05 -13.16
N GLU A 21 5.24 15.36 -12.96
CA GLU A 21 5.98 15.93 -11.83
C GLU A 21 5.40 15.43 -10.49
N ASN A 22 4.08 15.45 -10.35
CA ASN A 22 3.41 14.96 -9.15
C ASN A 22 3.65 13.46 -8.92
N VAL A 23 3.56 12.63 -9.96
CA VAL A 23 3.79 11.17 -9.86
C VAL A 23 5.25 10.88 -9.53
N SER A 24 6.21 11.54 -10.16
CA SER A 24 7.63 11.37 -9.86
C SER A 24 7.94 11.77 -8.43
N SER A 25 7.47 12.93 -7.99
CA SER A 25 7.63 13.41 -6.63
C SER A 25 6.98 12.47 -5.60
N LEU A 26 5.79 11.95 -5.91
CA LEU A 26 5.11 10.96 -5.05
C LEU A 26 5.93 9.68 -4.93
N TRP A 27 6.46 9.18 -6.03
CA TRP A 27 7.29 7.98 -6.03
C TRP A 27 8.58 8.19 -5.23
N GLU A 28 9.33 9.26 -5.52
CA GLU A 28 10.58 9.59 -4.85
C GLU A 28 10.39 9.79 -3.34
N SER A 29 9.31 10.45 -2.93
CA SER A 29 9.03 10.72 -1.51
C SER A 29 8.56 9.49 -0.73
N ASN A 30 8.06 8.46 -1.41
CA ASN A 30 7.55 7.24 -0.78
C ASN A 30 8.49 6.04 -0.95
N TYR A 31 9.47 6.11 -1.85
CA TYR A 31 10.41 5.01 -2.02
C TYR A 31 11.44 4.98 -0.89
N ALA A 32 11.52 3.83 -0.23
CA ALA A 32 12.56 3.55 0.75
C ALA A 32 12.95 2.08 0.70
N ASP A 33 14.25 1.81 0.74
CA ASP A 33 14.78 0.45 0.85
C ASP A 33 15.94 0.44 1.86
N THR A 34 15.58 0.42 3.12
CA THR A 34 16.50 0.37 4.26
C THR A 34 16.20 -0.85 5.14
N PRO A 35 17.07 -1.21 6.08
CA PRO A 35 16.76 -2.26 7.05
C PRO A 35 15.53 -1.99 7.91
N ALA A 36 15.24 -0.72 8.22
CA ALA A 36 14.13 -0.32 9.09
C ALA A 36 12.83 -0.04 8.34
N LEU A 37 12.92 0.36 7.07
CA LEU A 37 11.79 0.74 6.23
C LEU A 37 11.97 0.24 4.81
N LYS A 38 11.04 -0.58 4.34
CA LYS A 38 10.85 -0.88 2.93
C LYS A 38 9.51 -0.34 2.48
N SER A 39 9.56 0.59 1.55
CA SER A 39 8.38 1.15 0.88
C SER A 39 8.67 1.15 -0.61
N VAL A 40 8.19 0.12 -1.29
CA VAL A 40 8.47 -0.13 -2.71
C VAL A 40 7.18 -0.01 -3.50
N LEU A 41 7.15 0.97 -4.39
CA LEU A 41 6.10 1.12 -5.40
C LEU A 41 6.71 0.68 -6.72
N ALA A 42 6.29 -0.47 -7.23
CA ALA A 42 6.83 -1.00 -8.46
C ALA A 42 5.75 -1.13 -9.53
N ASN A 43 6.12 -0.78 -10.75
CA ASN A 43 5.25 -0.88 -11.92
C ASN A 43 5.92 -1.74 -12.98
N SER A 44 5.15 -2.53 -13.70
CA SER A 44 5.63 -3.27 -14.85
C SER A 44 4.63 -3.27 -16.00
N LEU A 45 5.18 -3.35 -17.20
CA LEU A 45 4.45 -3.43 -18.45
C LEU A 45 4.85 -4.72 -19.16
N TRP A 46 3.87 -5.57 -19.43
CA TRP A 46 4.03 -6.86 -20.10
C TRP A 46 3.44 -6.76 -21.50
N LEU A 47 4.26 -7.02 -22.51
CA LEU A 47 3.95 -6.73 -23.92
C LEU A 47 3.99 -8.00 -24.75
N ASP A 48 3.02 -8.15 -25.67
CA ASP A 48 3.14 -9.14 -26.72
C ASP A 48 4.33 -8.83 -27.63
N GLY A 49 5.21 -9.79 -27.81
CA GLY A 49 6.42 -9.69 -28.62
C GLY A 49 6.16 -9.51 -30.12
N GLU A 50 5.00 -9.92 -30.60
CA GLU A 50 4.61 -9.82 -32.01
C GLU A 50 4.04 -8.44 -32.37
N GLU A 51 3.61 -7.66 -31.36
CA GLU A 51 3.02 -6.35 -31.57
C GLU A 51 4.04 -5.22 -31.63
N THR A 52 3.65 -4.11 -32.26
CA THR A 52 4.48 -2.91 -32.40
C THR A 52 4.03 -1.83 -31.43
N TYR A 53 4.96 -1.32 -30.64
CA TYR A 53 4.71 -0.29 -29.64
C TYR A 53 5.51 0.98 -29.95
N ASN A 54 5.04 2.10 -29.45
CA ASN A 54 5.73 3.37 -29.59
C ASN A 54 6.89 3.46 -28.59
N ASP A 55 8.12 3.43 -29.07
CA ASP A 55 9.34 3.44 -28.25
C ASP A 55 9.42 4.66 -27.33
N THR A 56 8.98 5.84 -27.80
CA THR A 56 8.95 7.05 -26.95
C THR A 56 8.00 6.88 -25.76
N THR A 57 6.90 6.16 -25.95
CA THR A 57 5.97 5.87 -24.84
C THR A 57 6.59 4.90 -23.86
N LEU A 58 7.22 3.83 -24.32
CA LEU A 58 7.90 2.86 -23.45
C LEU A 58 9.04 3.51 -22.66
N GLN A 59 9.86 4.33 -23.34
CA GLN A 59 10.93 5.09 -22.68
C GLN A 59 10.38 6.01 -21.58
N ARG A 60 9.29 6.72 -21.84
CA ARG A 60 8.64 7.57 -20.81
C ARG A 60 8.10 6.76 -19.63
N LEU A 61 7.53 5.59 -19.87
CA LEU A 61 7.06 4.72 -18.79
C LEU A 61 8.21 4.26 -17.90
N ALA A 62 9.36 3.92 -18.50
CA ALA A 62 10.54 3.55 -17.73
C ALA A 62 11.15 4.73 -16.95
N GLU A 63 11.30 5.89 -17.59
CA GLU A 63 12.02 7.05 -17.01
C GLU A 63 11.17 7.88 -16.04
N GLN A 64 9.86 8.00 -16.27
CA GLN A 64 8.99 8.88 -15.52
C GLN A 64 8.04 8.15 -14.55
N TYR A 65 7.80 6.86 -14.78
CA TYR A 65 6.91 6.04 -13.94
C TYR A 65 7.65 4.82 -13.38
N TYR A 66 8.96 4.73 -13.59
CA TYR A 66 9.84 3.67 -13.07
C TYR A 66 9.32 2.27 -13.42
N ALA A 67 8.66 2.13 -14.58
CA ALA A 67 8.05 0.88 -14.99
C ALA A 67 9.09 -0.06 -15.64
N SER A 68 9.20 -1.28 -15.14
CA SER A 68 9.93 -2.35 -15.81
C SER A 68 9.14 -2.84 -17.02
N THR A 69 9.79 -3.03 -18.16
CA THR A 69 9.14 -3.50 -19.39
C THR A 69 9.61 -4.89 -19.74
N PHE A 70 8.68 -5.81 -19.94
CA PHE A 70 8.90 -7.18 -20.35
C PHE A 70 8.21 -7.43 -21.71
N ARG A 71 8.85 -8.20 -22.56
CA ARG A 71 8.35 -8.51 -23.89
C ARG A 71 8.48 -9.99 -24.16
N GLY A 72 7.41 -10.65 -24.58
CA GLY A 72 7.41 -12.09 -24.80
C GLY A 72 6.10 -12.57 -25.42
N THR A 73 5.85 -13.86 -25.35
CA THR A 73 4.59 -14.46 -25.83
C THR A 73 3.60 -14.57 -24.68
N PRO A 74 2.47 -13.83 -24.71
CA PRO A 74 1.44 -13.92 -23.71
C PRO A 74 0.94 -15.37 -23.56
N GLY A 75 0.68 -15.79 -22.32
CA GLY A 75 0.26 -17.16 -22.00
C GLY A 75 1.39 -18.20 -22.00
N SER A 76 2.61 -17.86 -22.44
CA SER A 76 3.74 -18.78 -22.34
C SER A 76 4.17 -18.99 -20.88
N GLU A 77 4.69 -20.17 -20.55
CA GLU A 77 5.18 -20.45 -19.19
C GLU A 77 6.38 -19.55 -18.84
N GLU A 78 7.21 -19.20 -19.81
CA GLU A 78 8.34 -18.28 -19.62
C GLU A 78 7.85 -16.91 -19.15
N MET A 79 6.86 -16.33 -19.83
CA MET A 79 6.32 -15.01 -19.47
C MET A 79 5.56 -15.04 -18.15
N ASN A 80 4.79 -16.10 -17.91
CA ASN A 80 4.08 -16.29 -16.64
C ASN A 80 5.05 -16.46 -15.46
N GLN A 81 6.12 -17.21 -15.63
CA GLN A 81 7.15 -17.36 -14.61
C GLN A 81 7.89 -16.05 -14.34
N ALA A 82 8.18 -15.27 -15.36
CA ALA A 82 8.78 -13.94 -15.20
C ALA A 82 7.86 -13.01 -14.42
N LEU A 83 6.54 -13.03 -14.70
CA LEU A 83 5.53 -12.25 -13.97
C LEU A 83 5.48 -12.63 -12.49
N ARG A 84 5.42 -13.92 -12.18
CA ARG A 84 5.43 -14.43 -10.80
C ARG A 84 6.67 -13.99 -10.06
N THR A 85 7.84 -14.18 -10.68
CA THR A 85 9.13 -13.77 -10.09
C THR A 85 9.19 -12.27 -9.84
N TRP A 86 8.80 -11.45 -10.82
CA TRP A 86 8.77 -10.00 -10.66
C TRP A 86 7.84 -9.57 -9.52
N THR A 87 6.66 -10.19 -9.43
CA THR A 87 5.67 -9.88 -8.37
C THR A 87 6.20 -10.28 -6.99
N ASP A 88 6.78 -11.47 -6.87
CA ASP A 88 7.37 -11.97 -5.62
C ASP A 88 8.52 -11.06 -5.15
N ASP A 89 9.43 -10.68 -6.06
CA ASP A 89 10.57 -9.82 -5.74
C ASP A 89 10.11 -8.43 -5.26
N ASN A 90 9.07 -7.86 -5.88
CA ASN A 90 8.56 -6.53 -5.55
C ASN A 90 7.55 -6.51 -4.39
N THR A 91 7.20 -7.67 -3.84
CA THR A 91 6.32 -7.80 -2.66
C THR A 91 7.01 -8.49 -1.48
N GLY A 92 8.33 -8.70 -1.59
CA GLY A 92 9.12 -9.37 -0.54
C GLY A 92 8.67 -10.81 -0.28
N GLY A 93 8.07 -11.47 -1.26
CA GLY A 93 7.55 -12.83 -1.19
C GLY A 93 6.26 -12.99 -0.38
N LEU A 94 5.64 -11.89 0.07
CA LEU A 94 4.39 -11.95 0.87
C LEU A 94 3.20 -12.48 0.08
N LEU A 95 3.23 -12.36 -1.24
CA LEU A 95 2.15 -12.80 -2.14
C LEU A 95 2.42 -14.15 -2.79
N LYS A 96 3.47 -14.87 -2.40
CA LYS A 96 3.92 -16.09 -3.08
C LYS A 96 2.80 -17.13 -3.28
N GLU A 97 1.97 -17.35 -2.28
CA GLU A 97 0.85 -18.29 -2.39
C GLU A 97 -0.23 -17.84 -3.41
N TYR A 98 -0.35 -16.52 -3.61
CA TYR A 98 -1.29 -15.94 -4.58
C TYR A 98 -0.71 -15.88 -5.98
N THR A 99 0.61 -15.70 -6.10
CA THR A 99 1.29 -15.56 -7.39
C THR A 99 1.43 -16.89 -8.12
N GLU A 100 1.38 -18.03 -7.44
CA GLU A 100 1.50 -19.36 -8.06
C GLU A 100 0.58 -19.58 -9.27
N ASN A 101 -0.61 -18.97 -9.25
CA ASN A 101 -1.61 -19.10 -10.32
C ASN A 101 -1.69 -17.85 -11.22
N MET A 102 -0.82 -16.86 -11.05
CA MET A 102 -0.80 -15.70 -11.93
C MET A 102 -0.35 -16.10 -13.32
N ALA A 103 -1.10 -15.67 -14.32
CA ALA A 103 -0.81 -15.90 -15.72
C ALA A 103 -1.40 -14.78 -16.57
N ILE A 104 -0.69 -14.43 -17.63
CA ILE A 104 -1.15 -13.50 -18.66
C ILE A 104 -1.94 -14.31 -19.68
N ALA A 105 -3.15 -13.87 -20.03
CA ALA A 105 -3.97 -14.56 -21.01
C ALA A 105 -3.31 -14.53 -22.40
N PRO A 106 -3.40 -15.62 -23.20
CA PRO A 106 -2.73 -15.69 -24.51
C PRO A 106 -3.10 -14.59 -25.51
N GLU A 107 -4.32 -14.04 -25.38
CA GLU A 107 -4.85 -12.96 -26.23
C GLU A 107 -4.49 -11.55 -25.73
N THR A 108 -3.68 -11.45 -24.68
CA THR A 108 -3.28 -10.16 -24.12
C THR A 108 -2.29 -9.44 -25.01
N VAL A 109 -2.62 -8.24 -25.46
CA VAL A 109 -1.71 -7.36 -26.20
C VAL A 109 -0.74 -6.68 -25.24
N PHE A 110 -1.23 -6.15 -24.13
CA PHE A 110 -0.41 -5.63 -23.04
C PHE A 110 -1.12 -5.75 -21.69
N GLU A 111 -0.33 -5.86 -20.64
CA GLU A 111 -0.81 -5.85 -19.26
C GLU A 111 0.04 -4.93 -18.39
N LEU A 112 -0.60 -4.18 -17.50
CA LEU A 112 0.04 -3.32 -16.51
C LEU A 112 -0.11 -3.97 -15.15
N VAL A 113 0.99 -4.17 -14.45
CA VAL A 113 1.00 -4.69 -13.08
C VAL A 113 1.68 -3.71 -12.16
N SER A 114 1.01 -3.37 -11.07
CA SER A 114 1.55 -2.48 -10.03
C SER A 114 1.52 -3.20 -8.69
N THR A 115 2.60 -3.05 -7.93
CA THR A 115 2.69 -3.58 -6.57
C THR A 115 3.06 -2.47 -5.60
N ILE A 116 2.54 -2.59 -4.38
CA ILE A 116 2.94 -1.76 -3.25
C ILE A 116 3.39 -2.72 -2.15
N TYR A 117 4.65 -2.58 -1.74
CA TYR A 117 5.20 -3.32 -0.62
C TYR A 117 5.64 -2.36 0.47
N TYR A 118 5.06 -2.51 1.65
CA TYR A 118 5.40 -1.69 2.80
C TYR A 118 5.73 -2.57 4.00
N LYS A 119 6.91 -2.36 4.58
CA LYS A 119 7.37 -3.00 5.81
C LYS A 119 8.15 -1.99 6.61
N ALA A 120 7.72 -1.72 7.84
CA ALA A 120 8.41 -0.81 8.74
C ALA A 120 8.62 -1.46 10.10
N MET A 121 9.70 -1.09 10.76
CA MET A 121 9.94 -1.47 12.15
C MET A 121 9.22 -0.51 13.09
N TRP A 122 8.78 -1.00 14.23
CA TRP A 122 8.31 -0.14 15.32
C TRP A 122 9.47 0.72 15.84
N ARG A 123 9.22 1.96 16.16
CA ARG A 123 10.22 2.81 16.83
C ARG A 123 10.55 2.24 18.22
N GLU A 124 9.51 1.83 18.95
CA GLU A 124 9.60 1.14 20.21
C GLU A 124 9.10 -0.29 20.03
N ASN A 125 9.99 -1.25 20.16
CA ASN A 125 9.68 -2.67 19.85
C ASN A 125 8.65 -3.24 20.83
N PHE A 126 7.84 -4.16 20.31
CA PHE A 126 7.17 -5.16 21.13
C PHE A 126 8.21 -6.22 21.53
N TRP A 127 8.38 -6.43 22.82
CA TRP A 127 9.35 -7.39 23.32
C TRP A 127 8.78 -8.81 23.21
N GLU A 128 9.53 -9.75 22.67
CA GLU A 128 9.09 -11.13 22.50
C GLU A 128 8.67 -11.79 23.82
N VAL A 129 9.34 -11.42 24.93
CA VAL A 129 8.99 -11.89 26.27
C VAL A 129 7.56 -11.53 26.72
N ASN A 130 6.96 -10.52 26.12
CA ASN A 130 5.60 -10.08 26.36
C ASN A 130 4.60 -10.59 25.30
N THR A 131 5.05 -11.48 24.41
CA THR A 131 4.18 -12.09 23.42
C THR A 131 3.69 -13.43 23.94
N GLU A 132 2.40 -13.62 24.05
CA GLU A 132 1.76 -14.80 24.58
C GLU A 132 0.72 -15.35 23.61
N LYS A 133 0.46 -16.67 23.70
CA LYS A 133 -0.62 -17.27 22.93
C LYS A 133 -1.96 -16.92 23.57
N GLU A 134 -2.80 -16.25 22.79
CA GLU A 134 -4.14 -15.85 23.20
C GLU A 134 -5.19 -16.16 22.14
N THR A 135 -6.43 -16.19 22.55
CA THR A 135 -7.56 -16.36 21.63
C THR A 135 -7.88 -15.04 20.96
N PHE A 136 -7.84 -15.05 19.63
CA PHE A 136 -8.39 -13.97 18.81
C PHE A 136 -9.80 -14.32 18.36
N HIS A 137 -10.79 -13.50 18.73
CA HIS A 137 -12.20 -13.65 18.38
C HIS A 137 -12.46 -13.05 17.00
N GLY A 138 -12.30 -13.83 15.94
CA GLY A 138 -12.52 -13.40 14.57
C GLY A 138 -13.98 -13.61 14.11
N ALA A 139 -14.39 -12.93 13.05
CA ALA A 139 -15.71 -13.07 12.45
C ALA A 139 -16.02 -14.50 11.97
N ALA A 140 -15.00 -15.26 11.57
CA ALA A 140 -15.11 -16.66 11.16
C ALA A 140 -14.97 -17.66 12.31
N GLY A 141 -14.78 -17.18 13.56
CA GLY A 141 -14.59 -17.99 14.77
C GLY A 141 -13.26 -17.68 15.47
N ASP A 142 -13.07 -18.34 16.60
CA ASP A 142 -11.93 -18.17 17.46
C ASP A 142 -10.68 -18.84 16.87
N THR A 143 -9.53 -18.15 16.94
CA THR A 143 -8.23 -18.70 16.57
C THR A 143 -7.17 -18.36 17.61
N THR A 144 -6.16 -19.19 17.76
CA THR A 144 -5.03 -18.93 18.68
C THR A 144 -3.93 -18.22 17.92
N VAL A 145 -3.52 -17.07 18.44
CA VAL A 145 -2.47 -16.23 17.85
C VAL A 145 -1.37 -15.91 18.87
N ASP A 146 -0.19 -15.54 18.39
CA ASP A 146 0.84 -14.95 19.24
C ASP A 146 0.53 -13.46 19.41
N MET A 147 -0.09 -13.11 20.55
CA MET A 147 -0.55 -11.77 20.87
C MET A 147 0.59 -10.93 21.43
N MET A 148 1.02 -9.91 20.68
CA MET A 148 2.01 -8.94 21.14
C MET A 148 1.40 -7.98 22.14
N LYS A 149 2.07 -7.77 23.27
CA LYS A 149 1.63 -6.87 24.34
C LYS A 149 2.61 -5.76 24.60
N LYS A 150 2.09 -4.57 24.76
CA LYS A 150 2.84 -3.38 25.15
C LYS A 150 1.97 -2.46 25.97
N THR A 151 2.54 -1.87 27.01
CA THR A 151 1.86 -0.83 27.82
C THR A 151 2.75 0.41 27.81
N GLU A 152 2.20 1.52 27.35
CA GLU A 152 2.88 2.81 27.34
C GLU A 152 1.87 3.95 27.47
N TRP A 153 2.37 5.12 27.87
CA TRP A 153 1.58 6.35 27.88
C TRP A 153 1.50 6.89 26.45
N MET A 154 0.27 7.17 26.00
CA MET A 154 0.06 7.71 24.65
C MET A 154 -1.16 8.62 24.62
N ASP A 155 -1.17 9.53 23.67
CA ASP A 155 -2.34 10.34 23.38
C ASP A 155 -3.41 9.49 22.71
N VAL A 156 -4.64 9.71 23.12
CA VAL A 156 -5.82 9.05 22.56
C VAL A 156 -6.64 10.09 21.80
N TYR A 157 -7.04 9.78 20.60
CA TYR A 157 -8.02 10.56 19.86
C TYR A 157 -9.41 10.04 20.18
N GLN A 158 -10.33 10.96 20.53
CA GLN A 158 -11.73 10.65 20.74
C GLN A 158 -12.55 11.15 19.55
N GLY A 159 -12.93 10.26 18.66
CA GLY A 159 -13.91 10.51 17.60
C GLY A 159 -15.35 10.39 18.12
N GLU A 160 -16.31 10.64 17.24
CA GLU A 160 -17.73 10.51 17.58
C GLU A 160 -18.13 9.04 17.80
N HIS A 161 -17.57 8.11 17.02
CA HIS A 161 -17.94 6.70 17.01
C HIS A 161 -16.74 5.75 17.21
N PHE A 162 -15.57 6.27 17.58
CA PHE A 162 -14.36 5.48 17.76
C PHE A 162 -13.34 6.20 18.63
N ARG A 163 -12.40 5.44 19.15
CA ARG A 163 -11.15 5.97 19.72
C ARG A 163 -9.97 5.53 18.85
N ALA A 164 -8.94 6.33 18.80
CA ALA A 164 -7.74 5.97 18.07
C ALA A 164 -6.48 6.26 18.86
N VAL A 165 -5.46 5.44 18.64
CA VAL A 165 -4.09 5.64 19.12
C VAL A 165 -3.13 5.47 17.95
N SER A 166 -1.92 5.99 18.07
CA SER A 166 -0.88 5.82 17.07
C SER A 166 0.40 5.29 17.67
N LEU A 167 1.04 4.36 16.98
CA LEU A 167 2.38 3.87 17.29
C LEU A 167 3.34 4.33 16.21
N SER A 168 4.42 4.98 16.62
CA SER A 168 5.44 5.47 15.70
C SER A 168 6.23 4.33 15.06
N LEU A 169 6.49 4.47 13.77
CA LEU A 169 7.36 3.60 13.00
C LEU A 169 8.76 4.22 12.88
N GLN A 170 9.78 3.40 12.74
CA GLN A 170 11.14 3.86 12.53
C GLN A 170 11.29 4.37 11.10
N ASP A 171 11.91 5.53 10.93
CA ASP A 171 12.18 6.17 9.64
C ASP A 171 10.94 6.38 8.75
N SER A 172 9.75 6.36 9.37
CA SER A 172 8.48 6.52 8.69
C SER A 172 7.48 7.26 9.58
N GLY A 173 6.20 7.25 9.20
CA GLY A 173 5.11 7.83 9.95
C GLY A 173 4.69 7.03 11.17
N SER A 174 3.40 6.83 11.31
CA SER A 174 2.79 6.09 12.42
C SER A 174 1.74 5.11 11.91
N MET A 175 1.55 4.03 12.62
CA MET A 175 0.41 3.15 12.45
C MET A 175 -0.71 3.58 13.40
N TYR A 176 -1.90 3.76 12.86
CA TYR A 176 -3.07 4.15 13.64
C TYR A 176 -3.95 2.94 13.91
N PHE A 177 -4.36 2.79 15.16
CA PHE A 177 -5.30 1.76 15.59
C PHE A 177 -6.60 2.44 15.99
N LEU A 178 -7.67 2.06 15.30
CA LEU A 178 -9.00 2.57 15.55
C LEU A 178 -9.80 1.50 16.28
N LEU A 179 -10.39 1.87 17.43
CA LEU A 179 -11.29 1.03 18.19
C LEU A 179 -12.70 1.61 18.03
N PRO A 180 -13.57 0.97 17.24
CA PRO A 180 -14.97 1.37 17.13
C PRO A 180 -15.70 1.29 18.45
N ASP A 181 -16.70 2.14 18.64
CA ASP A 181 -17.64 2.00 19.75
C ASP A 181 -18.50 0.75 19.55
N GLU A 182 -19.09 0.25 20.63
CA GLU A 182 -19.95 -0.92 20.59
C GLU A 182 -21.11 -0.74 19.60
N ASN A 183 -21.30 -1.72 18.71
CA ASN A 183 -22.28 -1.72 17.62
C ASN A 183 -22.02 -0.75 16.45
N THR A 184 -20.83 -0.14 16.35
CA THR A 184 -20.44 0.62 15.17
C THR A 184 -19.95 -0.32 14.07
N ASP A 185 -20.47 -0.20 12.86
CA ASP A 185 -19.94 -0.94 11.70
C ASP A 185 -18.57 -0.38 11.30
N VAL A 186 -17.56 -1.24 11.27
CA VAL A 186 -16.19 -0.87 10.87
C VAL A 186 -16.17 -0.24 9.47
N ASN A 187 -17.04 -0.67 8.56
CA ASN A 187 -17.11 -0.12 7.22
C ASN A 187 -17.66 1.32 7.19
N GLU A 188 -18.45 1.72 8.17
CA GLU A 188 -18.96 3.08 8.27
C GLU A 188 -17.86 4.06 8.69
N LEU A 189 -16.87 3.60 9.48
CA LEU A 189 -15.73 4.43 9.89
C LEU A 189 -14.90 4.94 8.71
N VAL A 190 -14.85 4.21 7.59
CA VAL A 190 -14.12 4.65 6.39
C VAL A 190 -14.68 5.98 5.85
N SER A 191 -15.97 6.24 6.10
CA SER A 191 -16.67 7.46 5.70
C SER A 191 -16.76 8.50 6.81
N ASP A 192 -16.24 8.22 8.00
CA ASP A 192 -16.28 9.12 9.14
C ASP A 192 -15.38 10.35 8.88
N PRO A 193 -15.91 11.57 8.99
CA PRO A 193 -15.12 12.80 8.80
C PRO A 193 -13.92 12.92 9.75
N ASP A 194 -14.01 12.34 10.95
CA ASP A 194 -12.94 12.39 11.94
C ASP A 194 -11.77 11.48 11.59
N LEU A 195 -12.00 10.44 10.77
CA LEU A 195 -10.91 9.56 10.31
C LEU A 195 -9.78 10.34 9.64
N MET A 196 -10.11 11.31 8.79
CA MET A 196 -9.10 12.13 8.11
C MET A 196 -8.35 13.06 9.07
N LYS A 197 -8.96 13.50 10.16
CA LYS A 197 -8.29 14.27 11.21
C LYS A 197 -7.25 13.41 11.94
N VAL A 198 -7.58 12.16 12.23
CA VAL A 198 -6.65 11.19 12.84
C VAL A 198 -5.47 10.94 11.89
N ILE A 199 -5.73 10.57 10.63
CA ILE A 199 -4.69 10.24 9.64
C ILE A 199 -3.75 11.42 9.41
N ARG A 200 -4.27 12.64 9.33
CA ARG A 200 -3.48 13.86 9.17
C ARG A 200 -2.83 14.34 10.46
N ARG A 201 -3.12 13.70 11.58
CA ARG A 201 -2.71 14.13 12.91
C ARG A 201 -2.99 15.61 13.13
N ASP A 202 -4.24 16.01 12.92
CA ASP A 202 -4.68 17.38 13.13
C ASP A 202 -4.63 17.72 14.62
N GLU A 203 -3.48 18.23 15.06
CA GLU A 203 -3.23 18.62 16.47
C GLU A 203 -4.06 19.83 16.91
N SER A 204 -4.68 20.54 15.96
CA SER A 204 -5.63 21.62 16.28
C SER A 204 -6.98 21.10 16.77
N SER A 205 -7.21 19.80 16.67
CA SER A 205 -8.42 19.14 17.15
C SER A 205 -8.34 18.95 18.67
N ASP A 206 -9.30 19.50 19.41
CA ASP A 206 -9.47 19.30 20.85
C ASP A 206 -9.78 17.83 21.24
N ASN A 207 -9.85 16.95 20.24
CA ASN A 207 -10.19 15.53 20.43
C ASN A 207 -8.99 14.67 20.89
N TRP A 208 -7.76 15.21 20.88
CA TRP A 208 -6.59 14.53 21.42
C TRP A 208 -6.46 14.80 22.91
N TYR A 209 -6.31 13.75 23.70
CA TYR A 209 -6.09 13.86 25.15
C TYR A 209 -5.14 12.80 25.66
N SER A 210 -4.37 13.12 26.69
CA SER A 210 -3.55 12.16 27.43
C SER A 210 -4.37 11.64 28.62
N PRO A 211 -4.73 10.36 28.67
CA PRO A 211 -5.40 9.80 29.85
C PRO A 211 -4.47 9.89 31.06
N MET A 212 -5.00 10.42 32.15
CA MET A 212 -4.29 10.50 33.44
C MET A 212 -4.21 9.15 34.13
#